data_fce504f9b5af09569e2f9a0e3b77e17d
#
_entry.id   fce504f9b5af09569e2f9a0e3b77e17d
#
_cell.length_a   1.000
_cell.length_b   1.000
_cell.length_c   1.000
_cell.angle_alpha   90.00
_cell.angle_beta   90.00
_cell.angle_gamma   90.00
#
_symmetry.space_group_name_H-M   'P 1'
#
loop_
_entity.id
_entity.type
_entity.pdbx_description
1 polymer ?
#
loop_
_entity_poly.entity_id
_entity_poly.type
_entity_poly.pdbx_seq_one_letter_code
_entity_poly.pdbx_strand_id
1 'polypeptide(L)'
;MTAFEQYFLWTALPYASFLLLIAGLVWRYRSDQYGWTSRSSQWNESRILRWSSPLFHFGILFVAAGHVMGLLVPKDWTQAVGIPEHVYHLMAVIPGTAAGLMTLVGLGGLLYRRFVVTSVRLATTTNDKIMYVLLVLPICL
;
A
#
# COMPACT_ATOMS: atom_id res chain seq x y z
N MET A 1 -10.75 1.86 -25.05
CA MET A 1 -9.28 1.70 -24.81
C MET A 1 -8.72 1.02 -26.03
N THR A 2 -7.64 1.58 -26.59
CA THR A 2 -6.92 0.94 -27.69
C THR A 2 -6.13 -0.27 -27.18
N ALA A 3 -5.78 -1.22 -28.05
CA ALA A 3 -4.96 -2.37 -27.67
C ALA A 3 -3.61 -1.95 -27.07
N PHE A 4 -3.06 -0.83 -27.51
CA PHE A 4 -1.84 -0.24 -26.97
C PHE A 4 -2.02 0.23 -25.53
N GLU A 5 -3.11 0.94 -25.22
CA GLU A 5 -3.41 1.41 -23.84
C GLU A 5 -3.59 0.24 -22.88
N GLN A 6 -4.30 -0.81 -23.31
CA GLN A 6 -4.46 -2.03 -22.53
C GLN A 6 -3.13 -2.71 -22.23
N TYR A 7 -2.29 -2.91 -23.26
CA TYR A 7 -0.97 -3.52 -23.07
C TYR A 7 -0.09 -2.66 -22.15
N PHE A 8 -0.07 -1.34 -22.37
CA PHE A 8 0.75 -0.42 -21.58
C PHE A 8 0.33 -0.40 -20.10
N LEU A 9 -0.97 -0.20 -19.82
CA LEU A 9 -1.47 -0.04 -18.45
C LEU A 9 -1.48 -1.35 -17.66
N TRP A 10 -1.81 -2.47 -18.29
CA TRP A 10 -2.01 -3.74 -17.58
C TRP A 10 -0.82 -4.70 -17.65
N THR A 11 0.12 -4.44 -18.55
CA THR A 11 1.30 -5.29 -18.68
C THR A 11 2.58 -4.49 -18.47
N ALA A 12 2.89 -3.52 -19.34
CA ALA A 12 4.18 -2.85 -19.31
C ALA A 12 4.41 -2.04 -18.02
N LEU A 13 3.41 -1.27 -17.59
CA LEU A 13 3.52 -0.39 -16.41
C LEU A 13 3.71 -1.18 -15.09
N PRO A 14 2.96 -2.23 -14.76
CA PRO A 14 3.17 -3.00 -13.54
C PRO A 14 4.55 -3.66 -13.48
N TYR A 15 4.99 -4.29 -14.58
CA TYR A 15 6.31 -4.92 -14.61
C TYR A 15 7.44 -3.90 -14.52
N ALA A 16 7.35 -2.78 -15.25
CA ALA A 16 8.33 -1.71 -15.15
C ALA A 16 8.39 -1.12 -13.73
N SER A 17 7.26 -0.89 -13.09
CA SER A 17 7.18 -0.39 -11.71
C SER A 17 7.84 -1.35 -10.71
N PHE A 18 7.61 -2.65 -10.88
CA PHE A 18 8.20 -3.68 -10.02
C PHE A 18 9.71 -3.77 -10.20
N LEU A 19 10.19 -3.74 -11.45
CA LEU A 19 11.63 -3.72 -11.76
C LEU A 19 12.32 -2.47 -11.20
N LEU A 20 11.70 -1.30 -11.36
CA LEU A 20 12.21 -0.04 -10.81
C LEU A 20 12.26 -0.06 -9.27
N LEU A 21 11.27 -0.66 -8.63
CA LEU A 21 11.26 -0.83 -7.17
C LEU A 21 12.45 -1.66 -6.73
N ILE A 22 12.63 -2.85 -7.31
CA ILE A 22 13.74 -3.75 -6.94
C ILE A 22 15.09 -3.10 -7.25
N ALA A 23 15.27 -2.57 -8.46
CA ALA A 23 16.52 -1.93 -8.86
C ALA A 23 16.85 -0.73 -7.98
N GLY A 24 15.83 0.10 -7.66
CA GLY A 24 15.99 1.26 -6.79
C GLY A 24 16.35 0.87 -5.35
N LEU A 25 15.74 -0.17 -4.81
CA LEU A 25 16.08 -0.68 -3.47
C LEU A 25 17.50 -1.24 -3.41
N VAL A 26 17.89 -2.05 -4.41
CA VAL A 26 19.23 -2.62 -4.50
C VAL A 26 20.28 -1.52 -4.68
N TRP A 27 20.02 -0.57 -5.58
CA TRP A 27 20.92 0.56 -5.80
C TRP A 27 21.11 1.39 -4.53
N ARG A 28 20.01 1.74 -3.87
CA ARG A 28 20.04 2.52 -2.63
C ARG A 28 20.75 1.79 -1.50
N TYR A 29 20.52 0.49 -1.34
CA TYR A 29 21.20 -0.32 -0.36
C TYR A 29 22.72 -0.38 -0.58
N ARG A 30 23.16 -0.40 -1.85
CA ARG A 30 24.59 -0.45 -2.21
C ARG A 30 25.28 0.90 -2.15
N SER A 31 24.58 1.98 -2.54
CA SER A 31 25.20 3.30 -2.74
C SER A 31 24.99 4.25 -1.57
N ASP A 32 23.89 4.11 -0.80
CA ASP A 32 23.51 5.02 0.28
C ASP A 32 22.86 4.26 1.43
N GLN A 33 23.58 3.30 1.97
CA GLN A 33 23.10 2.40 3.02
C GLN A 33 22.73 3.16 4.32
N TYR A 34 23.43 4.24 4.62
CA TYR A 34 23.22 5.05 5.82
C TYR A 34 22.33 6.28 5.61
N GLY A 35 21.97 6.59 4.38
CA GLY A 35 21.04 7.67 4.03
C GLY A 35 19.56 7.34 4.26
N TRP A 36 19.27 6.17 4.78
CA TRP A 36 17.92 5.75 5.19
C TRP A 36 17.55 6.45 6.51
N THR A 37 17.39 7.75 6.46
CA THR A 37 16.94 8.51 7.62
C THR A 37 15.42 8.58 7.63
N SER A 38 14.80 8.10 8.70
CA SER A 38 13.38 8.36 8.94
C SER A 38 13.23 9.78 9.49
N ARG A 39 12.62 10.66 8.73
CA ARG A 39 12.15 11.96 9.24
C ARG A 39 10.89 11.73 10.07
N SER A 40 11.06 11.13 11.25
CA SER A 40 9.94 10.87 12.13
C SER A 40 9.39 12.17 12.69
N SER A 41 8.11 12.44 12.46
CA SER A 41 7.38 13.54 13.08
C SER A 41 6.69 13.13 14.39
N GLN A 42 7.08 12.02 14.98
CA GLN A 42 6.47 11.45 16.20
C GLN A 42 6.57 12.41 17.39
N TRP A 43 7.68 13.17 17.51
CA TRP A 43 7.85 14.17 18.54
C TRP A 43 6.85 15.34 18.42
N ASN A 44 6.39 15.64 17.22
CA ASN A 44 5.48 16.74 16.97
C ASN A 44 4.02 16.38 17.29
N GLU A 45 3.66 15.12 17.12
CA GLU A 45 2.36 14.57 17.48
C GLU A 45 2.46 13.03 17.52
N SER A 46 2.10 12.41 18.65
CA SER A 46 2.20 10.96 18.85
C SER A 46 0.84 10.28 19.04
N ARG A 47 -0.20 11.02 19.42
CA ARG A 47 -1.49 10.45 19.79
C ARG A 47 -2.22 9.87 18.57
N ILE A 48 -2.34 10.64 17.50
CA ILE A 48 -2.97 10.20 16.24
C ILE A 48 -2.09 9.16 15.58
N LEU A 49 -0.76 9.40 15.53
CA LEU A 49 0.20 8.52 14.89
C LEU A 49 0.17 7.10 15.47
N ARG A 50 0.04 6.97 16.79
CA ARG A 50 0.03 5.69 17.51
C ARG A 50 -1.06 4.73 17.02
N TRP A 51 -2.20 5.26 16.60
CA TRP A 51 -3.32 4.45 16.10
C TRP A 51 -3.34 4.36 14.56
N SER A 52 -3.15 5.50 13.90
CA SER A 52 -3.28 5.58 12.44
C SER A 52 -2.15 4.83 11.72
N SER A 53 -0.93 4.89 12.23
CA SER A 53 0.22 4.25 11.58
C SER A 53 0.14 2.72 11.61
N PRO A 54 -0.06 2.04 12.76
CA PRO A 54 -0.23 0.59 12.76
C PRO A 54 -1.45 0.16 11.94
N LEU A 55 -2.58 0.87 12.07
CA LEU A 55 -3.79 0.53 11.34
C LEU A 55 -3.57 0.57 9.82
N PHE A 56 -2.90 1.60 9.32
CA PHE A 56 -2.53 1.71 7.91
C PHE A 56 -1.56 0.60 7.49
N HIS A 57 -0.48 0.38 8.24
CA HIS A 57 0.56 -0.56 7.83
C HIS A 57 0.06 -2.01 7.86
N PHE A 58 -0.65 -2.43 8.90
CA PHE A 58 -1.24 -3.76 8.93
C PHE A 58 -2.33 -3.90 7.87
N GLY A 59 -3.19 -2.90 7.71
CA GLY A 59 -4.21 -2.92 6.66
C GLY A 59 -3.61 -3.12 5.27
N ILE A 60 -2.63 -2.31 4.87
CA ILE A 60 -2.02 -2.40 3.54
C ILE A 60 -1.22 -3.69 3.34
N LEU A 61 -0.58 -4.23 4.40
CA LEU A 61 0.10 -5.52 4.33
C LEU A 61 -0.89 -6.67 4.09
N PHE A 62 -2.04 -6.66 4.75
CA PHE A 62 -3.08 -7.65 4.51
C PHE A 62 -3.70 -7.52 3.11
N VAL A 63 -3.92 -6.29 2.63
CA VAL A 63 -4.36 -6.04 1.25
C VAL A 63 -3.34 -6.59 0.25
N ALA A 64 -2.06 -6.27 0.43
CA ALA A 64 -0.98 -6.75 -0.43
C ALA A 64 -0.89 -8.29 -0.40
N ALA A 65 -0.95 -8.90 0.79
CA ALA A 65 -0.93 -10.35 0.94
C ALA A 65 -2.13 -11.00 0.22
N GLY A 66 -3.33 -10.43 0.34
CA GLY A 66 -4.52 -10.89 -0.38
C GLY A 66 -4.35 -10.86 -1.89
N HIS A 67 -3.77 -9.79 -2.44
CA HIS A 67 -3.47 -9.69 -3.87
C HIS A 67 -2.42 -10.72 -4.32
N VAL A 68 -1.34 -10.88 -3.55
CA VAL A 68 -0.31 -11.89 -3.82
C VAL A 68 -0.92 -13.29 -3.81
N MET A 69 -1.73 -13.62 -2.80
CA MET A 69 -2.44 -14.90 -2.74
C MET A 69 -3.37 -15.10 -3.93
N GLY A 70 -4.16 -14.10 -4.29
CA GLY A 70 -5.09 -14.18 -5.43
C GLY A 70 -4.39 -14.33 -6.79
N LEU A 71 -3.17 -13.82 -6.93
CA LEU A 71 -2.37 -13.93 -8.16
C LEU A 71 -1.58 -15.25 -8.24
N LEU A 72 -1.08 -15.75 -7.09
CA LEU A 72 -0.17 -16.90 -7.06
C LEU A 72 -0.91 -18.24 -6.86
N VAL A 73 -2.11 -18.23 -6.29
CA VAL A 73 -2.88 -19.45 -6.04
C VAL A 73 -3.91 -19.66 -7.15
N PRO A 74 -3.68 -20.58 -8.09
CA PRO A 74 -4.65 -20.91 -9.13
C PRO A 74 -5.94 -21.46 -8.53
N LYS A 75 -7.07 -21.16 -9.14
CA LYS A 75 -8.40 -21.66 -8.72
C LYS A 75 -8.46 -23.18 -8.70
N ASP A 76 -7.74 -23.84 -9.62
CA ASP A 76 -7.69 -25.30 -9.72
C ASP A 76 -7.12 -25.96 -8.46
N TRP A 77 -6.18 -25.31 -7.79
CA TRP A 77 -5.59 -25.82 -6.55
C TRP A 77 -6.61 -25.76 -5.39
N THR A 78 -7.37 -24.68 -5.30
CA THR A 78 -8.40 -24.55 -4.25
C THR A 78 -9.53 -25.55 -4.44
N GLN A 79 -9.90 -25.85 -5.68
CA GLN A 79 -10.87 -26.88 -6.01
C GLN A 79 -10.35 -28.30 -5.74
N ALA A 80 -9.08 -28.57 -6.04
CA ALA A 80 -8.44 -29.86 -5.76
C ALA A 80 -8.39 -30.20 -4.26
N VAL A 81 -8.30 -29.17 -3.39
CA VAL A 81 -8.36 -29.30 -1.93
C VAL A 81 -9.82 -29.39 -1.42
N GLY A 82 -10.81 -29.33 -2.32
CA GLY A 82 -12.22 -29.45 -1.96
C GLY A 82 -12.86 -28.18 -1.39
N ILE A 83 -12.26 -27.01 -1.61
CA ILE A 83 -12.82 -25.73 -1.18
C ILE A 83 -13.83 -25.26 -2.24
N PRO A 84 -15.14 -25.16 -1.91
CA PRO A 84 -16.14 -24.65 -2.84
C PRO A 84 -15.86 -23.20 -3.20
N GLU A 85 -16.20 -22.77 -4.41
CA GLU A 85 -15.95 -21.43 -4.92
C GLU A 85 -16.58 -20.33 -4.04
N HIS A 86 -17.77 -20.57 -3.50
CA HIS A 86 -18.42 -19.60 -2.60
C HIS A 86 -17.67 -19.41 -1.28
N VAL A 87 -17.06 -20.46 -0.73
CA VAL A 87 -16.23 -20.38 0.49
C VAL A 87 -14.96 -19.61 0.21
N TYR A 88 -14.30 -19.91 -0.92
CA TYR A 88 -13.14 -19.15 -1.35
C TYR A 88 -13.45 -17.64 -1.50
N HIS A 89 -14.58 -17.31 -2.12
CA HIS A 89 -15.05 -15.94 -2.28
C HIS A 89 -15.29 -15.25 -0.92
N LEU A 90 -15.94 -15.92 0.01
CA LEU A 90 -16.17 -15.40 1.36
C LEU A 90 -14.85 -15.14 2.11
N MET A 91 -13.91 -16.10 2.02
CA MET A 91 -12.58 -15.99 2.64
C MET A 91 -11.73 -14.88 2.00
N ALA A 92 -11.97 -14.50 0.77
CA ALA A 92 -11.32 -13.37 0.12
C ALA A 92 -11.98 -12.03 0.46
N VAL A 93 -13.32 -11.97 0.40
CA VAL A 93 -14.09 -10.73 0.54
C VAL A 93 -14.11 -10.22 1.99
N ILE A 94 -14.35 -11.08 2.98
CA ILE A 94 -14.50 -10.62 4.37
C ILE A 94 -13.19 -10.04 4.91
N PRO A 95 -12.05 -10.75 4.92
CA PRO A 95 -10.80 -10.18 5.39
C PRO A 95 -10.26 -9.10 4.46
N GLY A 96 -10.50 -9.20 3.14
CA GLY A 96 -10.12 -8.17 2.19
C GLY A 96 -10.83 -6.84 2.46
N THR A 97 -12.13 -6.86 2.69
CA THR A 97 -12.90 -5.66 3.05
C THR A 97 -12.46 -5.08 4.39
N ALA A 98 -12.24 -5.93 5.40
CA ALA A 98 -11.74 -5.49 6.70
C ALA A 98 -10.35 -4.83 6.56
N ALA A 99 -9.43 -5.43 5.80
CA ALA A 99 -8.11 -4.88 5.54
C ALA A 99 -8.17 -3.56 4.75
N GLY A 100 -9.06 -3.47 3.77
CA GLY A 100 -9.31 -2.24 3.02
C GLY A 100 -9.81 -1.10 3.91
N LEU A 101 -10.78 -1.38 4.78
CA LEU A 101 -11.29 -0.40 5.76
C LEU A 101 -10.20 0.04 6.75
N MET A 102 -9.40 -0.89 7.25
CA MET A 102 -8.26 -0.56 8.12
C MET A 102 -7.26 0.37 7.40
N THR A 103 -6.96 0.07 6.15
CA THR A 103 -6.08 0.91 5.32
C THR A 103 -6.64 2.31 5.12
N LEU A 104 -7.92 2.42 4.75
CA LEU A 104 -8.60 3.71 4.54
C LEU A 104 -8.66 4.55 5.81
N VAL A 105 -9.07 3.97 6.92
CA VAL A 105 -9.17 4.68 8.22
C VAL A 105 -7.77 5.09 8.70
N GLY A 106 -6.79 4.19 8.60
CA GLY A 106 -5.40 4.48 8.95
C GLY A 106 -4.81 5.60 8.09
N LEU A 107 -5.00 5.55 6.77
CA LEU A 107 -4.56 6.59 5.85
C LEU A 107 -5.26 7.92 6.11
N GLY A 108 -6.57 7.90 6.34
CA GLY A 108 -7.35 9.09 6.70
C GLY A 108 -6.80 9.77 7.95
N GLY A 109 -6.47 9.01 8.99
CA GLY A 109 -5.84 9.53 10.21
C GLY A 109 -4.44 10.12 9.96
N LEU A 110 -3.63 9.48 9.12
CA LEU A 110 -2.30 9.99 8.74
C LEU A 110 -2.41 11.27 7.92
N LEU A 111 -3.35 11.35 6.98
CA LEU A 111 -3.62 12.56 6.19
C LEU A 111 -4.12 13.69 7.08
N TYR A 112 -5.12 13.43 7.93
CA TYR A 112 -5.61 14.41 8.90
C TYR A 112 -4.47 14.98 9.73
N ARG A 113 -3.66 14.11 10.32
CA ARG A 113 -2.49 14.51 11.10
C ARG A 113 -1.53 15.40 10.29
N ARG A 114 -1.26 15.04 9.05
CA ARG A 114 -0.28 15.72 8.18
C ARG A 114 -0.75 17.10 7.74
N PHE A 115 -2.04 17.27 7.49
CA PHE A 115 -2.58 18.51 6.94
C PHE A 115 -3.20 19.44 8.00
N VAL A 116 -3.73 18.90 9.09
CA VAL A 116 -4.45 19.67 10.12
C VAL A 116 -3.57 20.01 11.31
N VAL A 117 -2.70 19.10 11.76
CA VAL A 117 -1.83 19.37 12.92
C VAL A 117 -0.70 20.30 12.51
N THR A 118 -0.72 21.52 13.02
CA THR A 118 0.19 22.61 12.61
C THR A 118 1.66 22.25 12.75
N SER A 119 2.08 21.63 13.85
CA SER A 119 3.46 21.22 14.09
C SER A 119 3.97 20.19 13.07
N VAL A 120 3.10 19.28 12.63
CA VAL A 120 3.42 18.27 11.62
C VAL A 120 3.40 18.87 10.22
N ARG A 121 2.42 19.74 9.95
CA ARG A 121 2.29 20.44 8.66
C ARG A 121 3.51 21.29 8.33
N LEU A 122 4.06 22.01 9.30
CA LEU A 122 5.28 22.82 9.13
C LEU A 122 6.52 21.97 8.82
N ALA A 123 6.57 20.73 9.28
CA ALA A 123 7.64 19.78 8.98
C ALA A 123 7.41 19.01 7.67
N THR A 124 6.30 19.24 6.98
CA THR A 124 5.92 18.52 5.76
C THR A 124 6.66 19.06 4.54
N THR A 125 7.38 18.19 3.84
CA THR A 125 8.09 18.51 2.61
C THR A 125 7.22 18.27 1.36
N THR A 126 7.64 18.79 0.21
CA THR A 126 6.97 18.52 -1.07
C THR A 126 6.99 17.02 -1.41
N ASN A 127 8.09 16.35 -1.09
CA ASN A 127 8.23 14.91 -1.29
C ASN A 127 7.18 14.11 -0.50
N ASP A 128 6.90 14.51 0.74
CA ASP A 128 5.84 13.89 1.55
C ASP A 128 4.46 14.04 0.90
N LYS A 129 4.17 15.21 0.32
CA LYS A 129 2.90 15.48 -0.36
C LYS A 129 2.72 14.60 -1.59
N ILE A 130 3.78 14.49 -2.41
CA ILE A 130 3.78 13.62 -3.60
C ILE A 130 3.56 12.17 -3.20
N MET A 131 4.24 11.70 -2.17
CA MET A 131 4.08 10.34 -1.64
C MET A 131 2.62 10.07 -1.24
N TYR A 132 1.96 10.98 -0.52
CA TYR A 132 0.56 10.80 -0.13
C TYR A 132 -0.39 10.79 -1.33
N VAL A 133 -0.16 11.63 -2.34
CA VAL A 133 -0.95 11.61 -3.59
C VAL A 133 -0.81 10.24 -4.27
N LEU A 134 0.42 9.74 -4.41
CA LEU A 134 0.69 8.44 -5.02
C LEU A 134 0.12 7.27 -4.21
N LEU A 135 -0.02 7.41 -2.89
CA LEU A 135 -0.65 6.42 -2.02
C LEU A 135 -2.19 6.42 -2.12
N VAL A 136 -2.79 7.60 -2.13
CA VAL A 136 -4.25 7.76 -2.17
C VAL A 136 -4.82 7.29 -3.49
N LEU A 137 -4.13 7.61 -4.60
CA LEU A 137 -4.63 7.35 -5.95
C LEU A 137 -4.97 5.86 -6.18
N PRO A 138 -4.11 4.86 -5.92
CA PRO A 138 -4.44 3.45 -6.14
C PRO A 138 -5.44 2.89 -5.11
N ILE A 139 -5.62 3.53 -3.96
CA ILE A 139 -6.58 3.09 -2.94
C ILE A 139 -8.00 3.57 -3.29
N CYS A 140 -8.12 4.66 -4.05
CA CYS A 140 -9.41 5.23 -4.47
C CYS A 140 -9.86 4.79 -5.87
N LEU A 141 -9.01 4.13 -6.65
CA LEU A 141 -9.31 3.54 -7.96
C LEU A 141 -9.84 2.13 -7.83
#